data_c5c2aa1fa6ee3f1d5b4dfb02a350d163
#
_entry.id   c5c2aa1fa6ee3f1d5b4dfb02a350d163
#
_cell.length_a   1.000
_cell.length_b   1.000
_cell.length_c   1.000
_cell.angle_alpha   90.00
_cell.angle_beta   90.00
_cell.angle_gamma   90.00
#
_symmetry.space_group_name_H-M   'P 1'
#
loop_
_entity.id
_entity.type
_entity.pdbx_description
1 polymer ?
#
loop_
_entity_poly.entity_id
_entity_poly.type
_entity_poly.pdbx_seq_one_letter_code
_entity_poly.pdbx_strand_id
1 'polypeptide(L)'
;MSSRLFQEVREKLGLAYSVYSYISAFSECGSLIVYAGVNPSSADKAYDAIGKVIAELMEKGISEEEFLRGREQMKASMLFSQESTPSQMLLYGKYMLFNDRLFDFEGKLDAINRMTKEDANETIALTFDDSRKAVGAVGNLDKPFAL
;
A
#
# COMPACT_ATOMS: atom_id res chain seq x y z
N MET A 1 4.65 -11.01 2.40
CA MET A 1 6.04 -11.38 2.05
C MET A 1 6.30 -11.35 0.53
N SER A 2 5.31 -11.29 -0.32
CA SER A 2 5.48 -11.31 -1.79
C SER A 2 5.45 -9.93 -2.46
N SER A 3 5.45 -8.82 -1.71
CA SER A 3 5.50 -7.48 -2.29
C SER A 3 6.89 -7.16 -2.84
N ARG A 4 6.96 -6.36 -3.90
CA ARG A 4 8.23 -5.90 -4.49
C ARG A 4 9.13 -5.24 -3.45
N LEU A 5 8.56 -4.35 -2.60
CA LEU A 5 9.31 -3.69 -1.53
C LEU A 5 9.97 -4.69 -0.58
N PHE A 6 9.22 -5.71 -0.14
CA PHE A 6 9.76 -6.71 0.76
C PHE A 6 10.89 -7.52 0.11
N GLN A 7 10.68 -7.98 -1.11
CA GLN A 7 11.65 -8.79 -1.83
C GLN A 7 12.92 -8.01 -2.17
N GLU A 8 12.80 -6.78 -2.69
CA GLU A 8 13.97 -6.01 -3.11
C GLU A 8 14.73 -5.41 -1.92
N VAL A 9 14.01 -4.73 -1.02
CA VAL A 9 14.66 -3.94 0.04
C VAL A 9 15.09 -4.78 1.23
N ARG A 10 14.29 -5.78 1.61
CA ARG A 10 14.58 -6.64 2.76
C ARG A 10 15.31 -7.91 2.36
N GLU A 11 14.75 -8.72 1.45
CA GLU A 11 15.29 -10.05 1.15
C GLU A 11 16.57 -9.99 0.31
N LYS A 12 16.56 -9.23 -0.79
CA LYS A 12 17.72 -9.18 -1.69
C LYS A 12 18.83 -8.27 -1.18
N LEU A 13 18.47 -7.07 -0.71
CA LEU A 13 19.44 -6.06 -0.31
C LEU A 13 19.77 -6.06 1.18
N GLY A 14 18.94 -6.68 2.01
CA GLY A 14 19.12 -6.73 3.47
C GLY A 14 19.15 -5.34 4.15
N LEU A 15 18.54 -4.33 3.53
CA LEU A 15 18.63 -2.94 3.98
C LEU A 15 17.62 -2.60 5.08
N ALA A 16 16.52 -3.33 5.17
CA ALA A 16 15.46 -3.05 6.12
C ALA A 16 15.10 -4.29 6.96
N TYR A 17 14.92 -4.10 8.26
CA TYR A 17 14.33 -5.11 9.13
C TYR A 17 12.85 -5.29 8.84
N SER A 18 12.14 -4.19 8.65
CA SER A 18 10.75 -4.17 8.26
C SER A 18 10.53 -3.17 7.13
N VAL A 19 9.76 -3.56 6.11
CA VAL A 19 9.32 -2.68 5.03
C VAL A 19 7.92 -3.07 4.62
N TYR A 20 7.02 -2.09 4.56
CA TYR A 20 5.63 -2.28 4.16
C TYR A 20 5.01 -0.97 3.69
N SER A 21 3.87 -1.09 3.02
CA SER A 21 3.06 0.07 2.64
C SER A 21 1.65 -0.06 3.20
N TYR A 22 1.03 1.08 3.47
CA TYR A 22 -0.36 1.14 3.91
C TYR A 22 -1.02 2.43 3.44
N ILE A 23 -2.34 2.40 3.39
CA ILE A 23 -3.15 3.56 3.03
C ILE A 23 -3.72 4.17 4.30
N SER A 24 -3.55 5.48 4.45
CA SER A 24 -4.29 6.30 5.41
C SER A 24 -5.32 7.11 4.63
N ALA A 25 -6.61 6.86 4.88
CA ALA A 25 -7.69 7.49 4.14
C ALA A 25 -8.66 8.20 5.08
N PHE A 26 -9.00 9.43 4.71
CA PHE A 26 -10.00 10.28 5.34
C PHE A 26 -11.06 10.67 4.30
N SER A 27 -12.08 11.42 4.71
CA SER A 27 -13.18 11.79 3.80
C SER A 27 -12.70 12.62 2.59
N GLU A 28 -11.80 13.57 2.83
CA GLU A 28 -11.38 14.56 1.83
C GLU A 28 -9.92 14.41 1.39
N CYS A 29 -9.15 13.55 2.04
CA CYS A 29 -7.75 13.37 1.72
C CYS A 29 -7.28 11.96 2.10
N GLY A 30 -6.09 11.62 1.62
CA GLY A 30 -5.45 10.35 1.97
C GLY A 30 -3.99 10.34 1.57
N SER A 31 -3.29 9.33 2.02
CA SER A 31 -1.90 9.10 1.65
C SER A 31 -1.60 7.62 1.54
N LEU A 32 -0.76 7.26 0.58
CA LEU A 32 -0.07 5.98 0.56
C LEU A 32 1.28 6.17 1.26
N ILE A 33 1.51 5.41 2.30
CA ILE A 33 2.70 5.53 3.13
C ILE A 33 3.55 4.28 2.94
N VAL A 34 4.84 4.46 2.66
CA VAL A 34 5.85 3.40 2.70
C VAL A 34 6.67 3.60 3.96
N TYR A 35 6.68 2.60 4.80
CA TYR A 35 7.48 2.57 6.02
C TYR A 35 8.66 1.62 5.85
N ALA A 36 9.83 2.03 6.32
CA ALA A 36 11.01 1.16 6.40
C ALA A 36 11.74 1.38 7.73
N GLY A 37 11.91 0.29 8.49
CA GLY A 37 12.77 0.25 9.67
C GLY A 37 14.16 -0.21 9.26
N VAL A 38 15.13 0.71 9.31
CA VAL A 38 16.47 0.51 8.77
C VAL A 38 17.56 0.86 9.79
N ASN A 39 18.76 0.34 9.58
CA ASN A 39 19.92 0.82 10.32
C ASN A 39 20.26 2.25 9.82
N PRO A 40 20.60 3.21 10.70
CA PRO A 40 20.95 4.57 10.30
C PRO A 40 21.99 4.63 9.17
N SER A 41 23.02 3.80 9.22
CA SER A 41 24.06 3.72 8.17
C SER A 41 23.56 3.23 6.80
N SER A 42 22.36 2.66 6.73
CA SER A 42 21.75 2.13 5.51
C SER A 42 20.56 2.96 5.03
N ALA A 43 20.24 4.07 5.72
CA ALA A 43 19.03 4.85 5.45
C ALA A 43 18.97 5.39 4.01
N ASP A 44 20.05 5.99 3.51
CA ASP A 44 20.12 6.54 2.14
C ASP A 44 19.95 5.43 1.11
N LYS A 45 20.65 4.29 1.30
CA LYS A 45 20.56 3.15 0.38
C LYS A 45 19.15 2.54 0.35
N ALA A 46 18.48 2.48 1.50
CA ALA A 46 17.12 1.98 1.58
C ALA A 46 16.13 2.93 0.90
N TYR A 47 16.32 4.23 1.06
CA TYR A 47 15.53 5.25 0.37
C TYR A 47 15.67 5.13 -1.16
N ASP A 48 16.89 5.04 -1.66
CA ASP A 48 17.16 4.85 -3.09
C ASP A 48 16.57 3.55 -3.63
N ALA A 49 16.66 2.46 -2.86
CA ALA A 49 16.11 1.17 -3.24
C ALA A 49 14.56 1.22 -3.31
N ILE A 50 13.91 1.87 -2.35
CA ILE A 50 12.46 2.10 -2.36
C ILE A 50 12.07 2.95 -3.58
N GLY A 51 12.81 4.03 -3.85
CA GLY A 51 12.58 4.90 -5.00
C GLY A 51 12.67 4.14 -6.32
N LYS A 52 13.66 3.26 -6.49
CA LYS A 52 13.79 2.39 -7.67
C LYS A 52 12.62 1.44 -7.85
N VAL A 53 12.15 0.82 -6.77
CA VAL A 53 10.98 -0.08 -6.82
C VAL A 53 9.71 0.67 -7.25
N ILE A 54 9.52 1.89 -6.74
CA ILE A 54 8.38 2.73 -7.12
C ILE A 54 8.51 3.18 -8.58
N ALA A 55 9.68 3.65 -9.01
CA ALA A 55 9.93 4.07 -10.40
C ALA A 55 9.69 2.93 -11.39
N GLU A 56 10.16 1.73 -11.07
CA GLU A 56 9.90 0.54 -11.89
C GLU A 56 8.41 0.17 -11.94
N LEU A 57 7.69 0.33 -10.83
CA LEU A 57 6.25 0.11 -10.78
C LEU A 57 5.50 1.13 -11.66
N MET A 58 5.91 2.38 -11.65
CA MET A 58 5.32 3.43 -12.50
C MET A 58 5.60 3.20 -13.98
N GLU A 59 6.81 2.78 -14.33
CA GLU A 59 7.22 2.55 -15.71
C GLU A 59 6.58 1.30 -16.33
N LYS A 60 6.55 0.18 -15.59
CA LYS A 60 6.14 -1.13 -16.10
C LYS A 60 4.74 -1.56 -15.67
N GLY A 61 4.17 -0.88 -14.67
CA GLY A 61 2.93 -1.30 -14.04
C GLY A 61 3.10 -2.59 -13.23
N ILE A 62 1.97 -3.21 -12.91
CA ILE A 62 1.93 -4.54 -12.28
C ILE A 62 1.84 -5.64 -13.33
N SER A 63 2.43 -6.80 -13.05
CA SER A 63 2.29 -7.98 -13.89
C SER A 63 0.89 -8.59 -13.72
N GLU A 64 0.49 -9.44 -14.67
CA GLU A 64 -0.77 -10.19 -14.59
C GLU A 64 -0.84 -11.07 -13.33
N GLU A 65 0.26 -11.72 -13.01
CA GLU A 65 0.36 -12.56 -11.81
C GLU A 65 0.21 -11.74 -10.52
N GLU A 66 0.83 -10.57 -10.43
CA GLU A 66 0.70 -9.66 -9.27
C GLU A 66 -0.74 -9.18 -9.13
N PHE A 67 -1.37 -8.80 -10.26
CA PHE A 67 -2.77 -8.37 -10.28
C PHE A 67 -3.70 -9.47 -9.78
N LEU A 68 -3.63 -10.67 -10.34
CA LEU A 68 -4.47 -11.79 -9.97
C LEU A 68 -4.29 -12.16 -8.49
N ARG A 69 -3.03 -12.25 -8.03
CA ARG A 69 -2.73 -12.54 -6.62
C ARG A 69 -3.26 -11.46 -5.69
N GLY A 70 -3.09 -10.18 -6.03
CA GLY A 70 -3.60 -9.05 -5.25
C GLY A 70 -5.13 -9.07 -5.16
N ARG A 71 -5.82 -9.31 -6.27
CA ARG A 71 -7.27 -9.40 -6.33
C ARG A 71 -7.81 -10.55 -5.46
N GLU A 72 -7.21 -11.73 -5.54
CA GLU A 72 -7.61 -12.87 -4.69
C GLU A 72 -7.33 -12.60 -3.21
N GLN A 73 -6.22 -11.94 -2.88
CA GLN A 73 -5.93 -11.53 -1.50
C GLN A 73 -6.95 -10.52 -0.97
N MET A 74 -7.40 -9.56 -1.78
CA MET A 74 -8.45 -8.60 -1.39
C MET A 74 -9.76 -9.32 -1.09
N LYS A 75 -10.17 -10.27 -1.95
CA LYS A 75 -11.37 -11.10 -1.73
C LYS A 75 -11.27 -11.91 -0.45
N ALA A 76 -10.16 -12.62 -0.26
CA ALA A 76 -9.94 -13.40 0.94
C ALA A 76 -9.99 -12.54 2.22
N SER A 77 -9.31 -11.39 2.22
CA SER A 77 -9.32 -10.48 3.36
C SER A 77 -10.72 -9.96 3.67
N MET A 78 -11.51 -9.67 2.64
CA MET A 78 -12.87 -9.21 2.78
C MET A 78 -13.80 -10.31 3.35
N LEU A 79 -13.65 -11.55 2.88
CA LEU A 79 -14.39 -12.71 3.40
C LEU A 79 -14.03 -12.98 4.87
N PHE A 80 -12.74 -13.03 5.21
CA PHE A 80 -12.32 -13.22 6.60
C PHE A 80 -12.78 -12.10 7.54
N SER A 81 -12.92 -10.87 7.05
CA SER A 81 -13.45 -9.77 7.86
C SER A 81 -14.89 -10.02 8.34
N GLN A 82 -15.66 -10.85 7.62
CA GLN A 82 -17.02 -11.21 7.99
C GLN A 82 -17.09 -12.22 9.14
N GLU A 83 -16.02 -12.92 9.45
CA GLU A 83 -15.97 -13.85 10.57
C GLU A 83 -15.74 -13.13 11.92
N SER A 84 -15.27 -11.89 11.88
CA SER A 84 -14.95 -11.09 13.06
C SER A 84 -16.06 -10.11 13.40
N THR A 85 -16.81 -10.36 14.47
CA THR A 85 -17.84 -9.44 14.97
C THR A 85 -17.32 -8.00 15.20
N PRO A 86 -16.15 -7.78 15.83
CA PRO A 86 -15.59 -6.43 15.94
C PRO A 86 -15.31 -5.77 14.59
N SER A 87 -14.82 -6.53 13.61
CA SER A 87 -14.56 -6.02 12.26
C SER A 87 -15.85 -5.61 11.56
N GLN A 88 -16.90 -6.43 11.65
CA GLN A 88 -18.21 -6.12 11.14
C GLN A 88 -18.78 -4.85 11.78
N MET A 89 -18.76 -4.78 13.11
CA MET A 89 -19.25 -3.62 13.85
C MET A 89 -18.58 -2.32 13.38
N LEU A 90 -17.24 -2.33 13.28
CA LEU A 90 -16.48 -1.16 12.81
C LEU A 90 -16.79 -0.82 11.35
N LEU A 91 -16.91 -1.81 10.48
CA LEU A 91 -17.19 -1.62 9.06
C LEU A 91 -18.57 -1.01 8.84
N TYR A 92 -19.62 -1.61 9.40
CA TYR A 92 -20.98 -1.12 9.27
C TYR A 92 -21.16 0.24 9.97
N GLY A 93 -20.57 0.41 11.15
CA GLY A 93 -20.61 1.68 11.87
C GLY A 93 -19.95 2.81 11.09
N LYS A 94 -18.79 2.59 10.48
CA LYS A 94 -18.15 3.59 9.62
C LYS A 94 -18.98 3.90 8.38
N TYR A 95 -19.55 2.91 7.72
CA TYR A 95 -20.38 3.15 6.55
C TYR A 95 -21.63 3.96 6.86
N MET A 96 -22.31 3.66 7.96
CA MET A 96 -23.44 4.47 8.41
C MET A 96 -23.03 5.89 8.77
N LEU A 97 -21.92 6.05 9.50
CA LEU A 97 -21.47 7.36 9.97
C LEU A 97 -21.02 8.29 8.83
N PHE A 98 -20.30 7.76 7.83
CA PHE A 98 -19.69 8.58 6.80
C PHE A 98 -20.44 8.57 5.46
N ASN A 99 -21.27 7.58 5.19
CA ASN A 99 -21.95 7.43 3.90
C ASN A 99 -23.48 7.37 4.03
N ASP A 100 -24.01 7.42 5.23
CA ASP A 100 -25.46 7.32 5.53
C ASP A 100 -26.13 6.10 4.85
N ARG A 101 -25.40 5.00 4.77
CA ARG A 101 -25.88 3.73 4.19
C ARG A 101 -25.18 2.52 4.80
N LEU A 102 -25.83 1.37 4.71
CA LEU A 102 -25.19 0.10 5.09
C LEU A 102 -24.10 -0.30 4.10
N PHE A 103 -23.12 -1.01 4.61
CA PHE A 103 -22.09 -1.60 3.77
C PHE A 103 -22.69 -2.71 2.89
N ASP A 104 -22.54 -2.58 1.59
CA ASP A 104 -22.97 -3.55 0.60
C ASP A 104 -21.80 -4.52 0.32
N PHE A 105 -21.82 -5.65 1.00
CA PHE A 105 -20.79 -6.67 0.88
C PHE A 105 -20.75 -7.29 -0.53
N GLU A 106 -21.91 -7.71 -1.04
CA GLU A 106 -22.00 -8.35 -2.35
C GLU A 106 -21.60 -7.40 -3.48
N GLY A 107 -22.09 -6.18 -3.45
CA GLY A 107 -21.71 -5.17 -4.44
C GLY A 107 -20.22 -4.84 -4.40
N LYS A 108 -19.57 -4.88 -3.22
CA LYS A 108 -18.12 -4.70 -3.13
C LYS A 108 -17.34 -5.89 -3.66
N LEU A 109 -17.79 -7.11 -3.38
CA LEU A 109 -17.18 -8.32 -3.90
C LEU A 109 -17.29 -8.38 -5.43
N ASP A 110 -18.42 -8.00 -5.97
CA ASP A 110 -18.63 -7.87 -7.41
C ASP A 110 -17.75 -6.80 -8.05
N ALA A 111 -17.55 -5.66 -7.36
CA ALA A 111 -16.64 -4.63 -7.83
C ALA A 111 -15.19 -5.15 -7.91
N ILE A 112 -14.72 -5.89 -6.90
CA ILE A 112 -13.40 -6.53 -6.91
C ILE A 112 -13.29 -7.55 -8.05
N ASN A 113 -14.34 -8.33 -8.31
CA ASN A 113 -14.35 -9.31 -9.39
C ASN A 113 -14.27 -8.67 -10.79
N ARG A 114 -14.86 -7.49 -10.96
CA ARG A 114 -14.84 -6.74 -12.23
C ARG A 114 -13.59 -5.89 -12.44
N MET A 115 -12.78 -5.71 -11.40
CA MET A 115 -11.55 -4.93 -11.49
C MET A 115 -10.60 -5.52 -12.52
N THR A 116 -10.02 -4.67 -13.33
CA THR A 116 -9.03 -5.02 -14.36
C THR A 116 -7.62 -4.61 -13.95
N LYS A 117 -6.62 -5.14 -14.63
CA LYS A 117 -5.23 -4.72 -14.43
C LYS A 117 -5.01 -3.28 -14.87
N GLU A 118 -5.74 -2.84 -15.87
CA GLU A 118 -5.74 -1.46 -16.37
C GLU A 118 -6.19 -0.50 -15.29
N ASP A 119 -7.30 -0.79 -14.57
CA ASP A 119 -7.78 0.02 -13.44
C ASP A 119 -6.70 0.15 -12.34
N ALA A 120 -5.98 -0.94 -12.07
CA ALA A 120 -4.89 -0.93 -11.10
C ALA A 120 -3.71 -0.07 -11.57
N ASN A 121 -3.33 -0.13 -12.84
CA ASN A 121 -2.25 0.68 -13.40
C ASN A 121 -2.62 2.17 -13.46
N GLU A 122 -3.86 2.52 -13.77
CA GLU A 122 -4.36 3.90 -13.69
C GLU A 122 -4.28 4.42 -12.24
N THR A 123 -4.65 3.60 -11.27
CA THR A 123 -4.54 3.96 -9.85
C THR A 123 -3.09 4.19 -9.43
N ILE A 124 -2.15 3.38 -9.92
CA ILE A 124 -0.71 3.57 -9.69
C ILE A 124 -0.26 4.93 -10.22
N ALA A 125 -0.59 5.26 -11.46
CA ALA A 125 -0.22 6.53 -12.08
C ALA A 125 -0.79 7.75 -11.33
N LEU A 126 -2.01 7.64 -10.79
CA LEU A 126 -2.63 8.71 -9.99
C LEU A 126 -2.04 8.84 -8.58
N THR A 127 -1.55 7.73 -8.01
CA THR A 127 -1.07 7.69 -6.63
C THR A 127 0.37 8.17 -6.49
N PHE A 128 1.24 7.76 -7.41
CA PHE A 128 2.67 8.07 -7.38
C PHE A 128 2.98 9.31 -8.20
N ASP A 129 2.70 10.47 -7.62
CA ASP A 129 3.01 11.78 -8.19
C ASP A 129 4.12 12.43 -7.36
N ASP A 130 5.29 12.61 -7.95
CA ASP A 130 6.47 13.18 -7.26
C ASP A 130 6.22 14.58 -6.70
N SER A 131 5.29 15.36 -7.29
CA SER A 131 4.93 16.70 -6.78
C SER A 131 4.22 16.66 -5.42
N ARG A 132 3.71 15.50 -5.03
CA ARG A 132 2.98 15.27 -3.76
C ARG A 132 3.71 14.34 -2.80
N LYS A 133 5.00 14.09 -3.06
CA LYS A 133 5.83 13.24 -2.22
C LYS A 133 6.38 13.99 -1.02
N ALA A 134 6.31 13.37 0.15
CA ALA A 134 6.97 13.83 1.36
C ALA A 134 7.77 12.68 1.99
N VAL A 135 8.88 13.00 2.61
CA VAL A 135 9.74 12.02 3.29
C VAL A 135 10.01 12.50 4.71
N GLY A 136 9.88 11.58 5.66
CA GLY A 136 10.24 11.81 7.07
C GLY A 136 11.19 10.71 7.54
N ALA A 137 12.23 11.07 8.25
CA ALA A 137 13.13 10.14 8.89
C ALA A 137 13.30 10.49 10.38
N VAL A 138 13.23 9.47 11.22
CA VAL A 138 13.41 9.62 12.67
C VAL A 138 14.43 8.61 13.15
N GLY A 139 15.48 9.10 13.81
CA GLY A 139 16.56 8.25 14.33
C GLY A 139 17.84 9.04 14.58
N ASN A 140 18.88 8.33 14.96
CA ASN A 140 20.22 8.91 15.12
C ASN A 140 20.91 8.97 13.74
N LEU A 141 20.60 10.01 12.97
CA LEU A 141 21.15 10.23 11.64
C LEU A 141 22.31 11.22 11.73
N ASP A 142 23.46 10.87 11.15
CA ASP A 142 24.65 11.73 11.13
C ASP A 142 24.51 12.94 10.20
N LYS A 143 23.56 12.89 9.26
CA LYS A 143 23.29 13.93 8.25
C LYS A 143 21.79 14.12 8.06
N PRO A 144 21.33 15.32 7.67
CA PRO A 144 19.99 15.50 7.15
C PRO A 144 19.75 14.56 5.97
N PHE A 145 18.56 14.00 5.89
CA PHE A 145 18.17 13.13 4.78
C PHE A 145 18.19 13.96 3.49
N ALA A 146 18.91 13.52 2.47
CA ALA A 146 18.87 14.15 1.15
C ALA A 146 17.56 13.76 0.45
N LEU A 147 16.73 14.77 0.17
CA LEU A 147 15.46 14.61 -0.56
C LEU A 147 15.68 14.76 -2.07
#